data_f1ab90998fc9c0e317048bd6e5ae6742
#
_entry.id   f1ab90998fc9c0e317048bd6e5ae6742
#
_cell.length_a   1.000
_cell.length_b   1.000
_cell.length_c   1.000
_cell.angle_alpha   90.00
_cell.angle_beta   90.00
_cell.angle_gamma   90.00
#
_symmetry.space_group_name_H-M   'P 1'
#
loop_
_entity.id
_entity.type
_entity.pdbx_description
1 polymer ?
#
loop_
_entity_poly.entity_id
_entity_poly.type
_entity_poly.pdbx_seq_one_letter_code
_entity_poly.pdbx_strand_id
1 'polypeptide(L)'
;MIERQFTDFWKKIDFSEYNEMDIREEFIAPLLGILGYSKNTINGIIREKSLELTEPFQRVGRKMIRIDYAPTIRLKSFWILEAKPGNIRQMDSGDLLQAYLYATHPEIQAEYIVLCNGWKLCIYDVHQINNWNKPFFEISQSDCESKFDELFEILSAKTMLAFRENSCCNKLEILLR
;
A
#
# COMPACT_ATOMS: atom_id res chain seq x y z
N MET A 1 4.96 -4.24 21.69
CA MET A 1 6.44 -4.39 21.88
C MET A 1 7.18 -4.32 20.53
N ILE A 2 6.79 -5.08 19.53
CA ILE A 2 7.40 -5.06 18.16
C ILE A 2 7.14 -3.72 17.47
N GLU A 3 5.95 -3.17 17.58
CA GLU A 3 5.54 -1.86 17.05
C GLU A 3 6.44 -0.73 17.55
N ARG A 4 6.71 -0.72 18.86
CA ARG A 4 7.59 0.29 19.46
C ARG A 4 9.04 0.16 18.98
N GLN A 5 9.53 -1.06 18.80
CA GLN A 5 10.86 -1.28 18.24
C GLN A 5 10.96 -0.77 16.80
N PHE A 6 9.89 -0.90 16.01
CA PHE A 6 9.86 -0.39 14.64
C PHE A 6 9.79 1.14 14.59
N THR A 7 8.97 1.78 15.42
CA THR A 7 8.93 3.25 15.47
C THR A 7 10.25 3.85 15.97
N ASP A 8 10.91 3.20 16.93
CA ASP A 8 12.24 3.58 17.38
C ASP A 8 13.31 3.41 16.29
N PHE A 9 13.19 2.36 15.47
CA PHE A 9 14.02 2.13 14.29
C PHE A 9 13.74 3.19 13.22
N TRP A 10 12.48 3.44 12.89
CA TRP A 10 12.08 4.44 11.90
C TRP A 10 12.65 5.82 12.19
N LYS A 11 12.57 6.27 13.44
CA LYS A 11 13.08 7.57 13.89
C LYS A 11 14.60 7.77 13.70
N LYS A 12 15.36 6.68 13.62
CA LYS A 12 16.82 6.73 13.55
C LYS A 12 17.38 6.70 12.13
N ILE A 13 16.56 6.34 11.13
CA ILE A 13 17.02 6.22 9.75
C ILE A 13 17.11 7.59 9.11
N ASP A 14 18.22 7.86 8.43
CA ASP A 14 18.33 8.96 7.47
C ASP A 14 18.11 8.40 6.06
N PHE A 15 16.97 8.75 5.46
CA PHE A 15 16.59 8.27 4.14
C PHE A 15 17.15 9.10 3.00
N SER A 16 17.95 10.16 3.26
CA SER A 16 18.40 11.10 2.22
C SER A 16 19.18 10.43 1.08
N GLU A 17 19.94 9.40 1.40
CA GLU A 17 20.75 8.65 0.42
C GLU A 17 20.08 7.34 -0.05
N TYR A 18 18.88 7.01 0.48
CA TYR A 18 18.18 5.78 0.11
C TYR A 18 17.56 5.91 -1.27
N ASN A 19 17.93 5.00 -2.15
CA ASN A 19 17.22 4.81 -3.42
C ASN A 19 15.91 4.03 -3.17
N GLU A 20 15.11 3.84 -4.22
CA GLU A 20 13.83 3.13 -4.11
C GLU A 20 13.98 1.68 -3.62
N MET A 21 15.04 0.99 -4.04
CA MET A 21 15.31 -0.38 -3.62
C MET A 21 15.66 -0.44 -2.12
N ASP A 22 16.45 0.51 -1.62
CA ASP A 22 16.78 0.60 -0.20
C ASP A 22 15.53 0.83 0.65
N ILE A 23 14.65 1.76 0.22
CA ILE A 23 13.35 1.99 0.87
C ILE A 23 12.51 0.70 0.90
N ARG A 24 12.50 -0.04 -0.19
CA ARG A 24 11.73 -1.29 -0.31
C ARG A 24 12.23 -2.38 0.63
N GLU A 25 13.53 -2.61 0.67
CA GLU A 25 14.09 -3.76 1.40
C GLU A 25 14.34 -3.44 2.87
N GLU A 26 14.80 -2.25 3.20
CA GLU A 26 15.21 -1.90 4.56
C GLU A 26 14.08 -1.27 5.39
N PHE A 27 13.08 -0.67 4.76
CA PHE A 27 11.96 -0.04 5.46
C PHE A 27 10.62 -0.74 5.23
N ILE A 28 10.20 -0.87 3.96
CA ILE A 28 8.87 -1.39 3.63
C ILE A 28 8.75 -2.89 3.95
N ALA A 29 9.76 -3.71 3.64
CA ALA A 29 9.69 -5.13 3.90
C ALA A 29 9.55 -5.46 5.40
N PRO A 30 10.30 -4.84 6.34
CA PRO A 30 10.05 -4.95 7.77
C PRO A 30 8.66 -4.48 8.19
N LEU A 31 8.17 -3.34 7.66
CA LEU A 31 6.85 -2.83 7.96
C LEU A 31 5.75 -3.82 7.58
N LEU A 32 5.82 -4.40 6.38
CA LEU A 32 4.87 -5.42 5.93
C LEU A 32 4.85 -6.65 6.86
N GLY A 33 6.02 -7.05 7.36
CA GLY A 33 6.14 -8.11 8.37
C GLY A 33 5.38 -7.80 9.66
N ILE A 34 5.51 -6.57 10.16
CA ILE A 34 4.81 -6.11 11.37
C ILE A 34 3.31 -6.02 11.13
N LEU A 35 2.87 -5.58 9.95
CA LEU A 35 1.47 -5.55 9.56
C LEU A 35 0.87 -6.96 9.35
N GLY A 36 1.66 -8.03 9.52
CA GLY A 36 1.22 -9.41 9.47
C GLY A 36 1.21 -10.03 8.08
N TYR A 37 1.94 -9.45 7.12
CA TYR A 37 2.13 -10.02 5.79
C TYR A 37 3.46 -10.74 5.68
N SER A 38 3.46 -11.91 5.05
CA SER A 38 4.66 -12.71 4.90
C SER A 38 4.61 -13.56 3.63
N LYS A 39 5.76 -13.74 2.99
CA LYS A 39 5.87 -14.59 1.79
C LYS A 39 5.48 -16.04 2.11
N ASN A 40 4.76 -16.67 1.19
CA ASN A 40 4.31 -18.06 1.30
C ASN A 40 3.32 -18.34 2.45
N THR A 41 2.58 -17.36 2.88
CA THR A 41 1.47 -17.51 3.84
C THR A 41 0.13 -17.15 3.19
N ILE A 42 -0.97 -17.36 3.92
CA ILE A 42 -2.31 -16.91 3.50
C ILE A 42 -2.42 -15.38 3.43
N ASN A 43 -1.60 -14.68 4.22
CA ASN A 43 -1.42 -13.23 4.20
C ASN A 43 -0.14 -12.91 3.41
N GLY A 44 -0.20 -13.12 2.10
CA GLY A 44 0.95 -13.08 1.22
C GLY A 44 1.39 -11.67 0.83
N ILE A 45 2.52 -11.62 0.14
CA ILE A 45 3.04 -10.41 -0.49
C ILE A 45 3.38 -10.75 -1.94
N ILE A 46 2.73 -10.10 -2.87
CA ILE A 46 3.14 -10.10 -4.27
C ILE A 46 4.12 -8.96 -4.45
N ARG A 47 5.30 -9.27 -4.98
CA ARG A 47 6.36 -8.29 -5.26
C ARG A 47 6.56 -8.18 -6.76
N GLU A 48 6.77 -6.96 -7.23
CA GLU A 48 7.19 -6.70 -8.61
C GLU A 48 6.30 -7.35 -9.67
N LYS A 49 4.98 -7.40 -9.40
CA LYS A 49 4.02 -7.99 -10.34
C LYS A 49 3.91 -7.11 -11.58
N SER A 50 4.25 -7.69 -12.73
CA SER A 50 3.96 -7.08 -14.02
C SER A 50 2.50 -7.33 -14.39
N LEU A 51 1.81 -6.27 -14.79
CA LEU A 51 0.43 -6.31 -15.27
C LEU A 51 0.39 -5.86 -16.71
N GLU A 52 -0.32 -6.60 -17.55
CA GLU A 52 -0.55 -6.24 -18.95
C GLU A 52 -1.73 -5.28 -19.04
N LEU A 53 -1.51 -4.10 -19.59
CA LEU A 53 -2.58 -3.13 -19.81
C LEU A 53 -3.44 -3.57 -20.98
N THR A 54 -4.75 -3.65 -20.77
CA THR A 54 -5.72 -3.85 -21.84
C THR A 54 -5.75 -2.66 -22.80
N GLU A 55 -6.18 -2.85 -24.05
CA GLU A 55 -6.14 -1.84 -25.12
C GLU A 55 -6.61 -0.42 -24.72
N PRO A 56 -7.71 -0.24 -23.94
CA PRO A 56 -8.13 1.09 -23.52
C PRO A 56 -7.08 1.84 -22.68
N PHE A 57 -6.27 1.11 -21.91
CA PHE A 57 -5.24 1.67 -21.04
C PHE A 57 -3.86 1.80 -21.73
N GLN A 58 -3.63 1.09 -22.83
CA GLN A 58 -2.38 1.16 -23.60
C GLN A 58 -2.17 2.53 -24.27
N ARG A 59 -3.22 3.34 -24.44
CA ARG A 59 -3.14 4.72 -24.97
C ARG A 59 -2.32 5.66 -24.08
N VAL A 60 -2.00 5.27 -22.85
CA VAL A 60 -1.10 6.01 -21.95
C VAL A 60 0.39 5.78 -22.28
N GLY A 61 0.70 5.05 -23.35
CA GLY A 61 2.08 4.88 -23.86
C GLY A 61 2.88 3.75 -23.19
N ARG A 62 2.28 2.98 -22.30
CA ARG A 62 2.91 1.81 -21.67
C ARG A 62 2.08 0.56 -21.94
N LYS A 63 2.74 -0.54 -22.35
CA LYS A 63 2.10 -1.84 -22.53
C LYS A 63 2.03 -2.65 -21.25
N MET A 64 2.96 -2.43 -20.36
CA MET A 64 3.09 -3.12 -19.08
C MET A 64 3.35 -2.12 -17.96
N ILE A 65 2.83 -2.43 -16.80
CA ILE A 65 3.04 -1.71 -15.56
C ILE A 65 3.54 -2.70 -14.51
N ARG A 66 4.29 -2.22 -13.53
CA ARG A 66 4.89 -3.06 -12.49
C ARG A 66 4.57 -2.46 -11.13
N ILE A 67 3.97 -3.26 -10.27
CA ILE A 67 3.64 -2.90 -8.89
C ILE A 67 4.79 -3.34 -7.99
N ASP A 68 5.24 -2.48 -7.08
CA ASP A 68 6.27 -2.84 -6.12
C ASP A 68 5.78 -3.90 -5.14
N TYR A 69 4.70 -3.62 -4.43
CA TYR A 69 4.08 -4.52 -3.47
C TYR A 69 2.56 -4.53 -3.59
N ALA A 70 1.99 -5.70 -3.60
CA ALA A 70 0.56 -5.93 -3.41
C ALA A 70 0.37 -6.95 -2.28
N PRO A 71 0.14 -6.52 -1.04
CA PRO A 71 -0.20 -7.40 0.06
C PRO A 71 -1.52 -8.11 -0.20
N THR A 72 -1.59 -9.40 0.12
CA THR A 72 -2.77 -10.23 -0.16
C THR A 72 -3.28 -10.92 1.08
N ILE A 73 -4.61 -11.06 1.14
CA ILE A 73 -5.28 -11.95 2.09
C ILE A 73 -6.01 -12.99 1.27
N ARG A 74 -5.62 -14.27 1.44
CA ARG A 74 -6.20 -15.38 0.66
C ARG A 74 -6.23 -15.06 -0.85
N LEU A 75 -5.08 -14.62 -1.38
CA LEU A 75 -4.84 -14.29 -2.79
C LEU A 75 -5.53 -13.01 -3.32
N LYS A 76 -6.32 -12.28 -2.52
CA LYS A 76 -6.88 -10.99 -2.91
C LYS A 76 -6.05 -9.85 -2.34
N SER A 77 -5.66 -8.89 -3.19
CA SER A 77 -5.07 -7.62 -2.77
C SER A 77 -6.16 -6.65 -2.36
N PHE A 78 -5.97 -5.96 -1.21
CA PHE A 78 -6.85 -4.90 -0.76
C PHE A 78 -6.20 -3.53 -0.87
N TRP A 79 -4.89 -3.50 -0.94
CA TRP A 79 -4.10 -2.30 -1.13
C TRP A 79 -2.81 -2.61 -1.89
N ILE A 80 -2.26 -1.58 -2.47
CA ILE A 80 -0.95 -1.64 -3.14
C ILE A 80 -0.03 -0.63 -2.49
N LEU A 81 1.27 -0.86 -2.60
CA LEU A 81 2.29 0.05 -2.14
C LEU A 81 3.29 0.31 -3.25
N GLU A 82 3.58 1.59 -3.45
CA GLU A 82 4.57 2.10 -4.37
C GLU A 82 5.65 2.83 -3.58
N ALA A 83 6.89 2.40 -3.74
CA ALA A 83 8.04 3.01 -3.10
C ALA A 83 8.54 4.20 -3.93
N LYS A 84 9.11 5.17 -3.24
CA LYS A 84 9.82 6.30 -3.85
C LYS A 84 11.15 6.52 -3.15
N PRO A 85 12.17 7.02 -3.85
CA PRO A 85 13.47 7.22 -3.24
C PRO A 85 13.43 8.30 -2.14
N GLY A 86 14.25 8.12 -1.11
CA GLY A 86 14.27 9.00 0.07
C GLY A 86 14.81 10.41 -0.19
N ASN A 87 15.57 10.63 -1.28
CA ASN A 87 15.98 11.96 -1.70
C ASN A 87 14.82 12.82 -2.24
N ILE A 88 13.68 12.21 -2.58
CA ILE A 88 12.45 12.90 -2.98
C ILE A 88 11.58 13.11 -1.73
N ARG A 89 11.59 14.34 -1.19
CA ARG A 89 10.83 14.69 0.03
C ARG A 89 9.32 14.79 -0.19
N GLN A 90 8.88 15.08 -1.41
CA GLN A 90 7.45 15.18 -1.75
C GLN A 90 7.12 14.22 -2.87
N MET A 91 6.15 13.36 -2.62
CA MET A 91 5.56 12.49 -3.64
C MET A 91 4.53 13.31 -4.41
N ASP A 92 4.58 13.26 -5.73
CA ASP A 92 3.77 14.09 -6.59
C ASP A 92 2.49 13.41 -7.10
N SER A 93 1.66 14.16 -7.81
CA SER A 93 0.43 13.64 -8.40
C SER A 93 0.67 12.64 -9.54
N GLY A 94 1.84 12.67 -10.18
CA GLY A 94 2.21 11.72 -11.23
C GLY A 94 2.47 10.33 -10.65
N ASP A 95 3.13 10.25 -9.48
CA ASP A 95 3.34 9.03 -8.73
C ASP A 95 2.01 8.38 -8.35
N LEU A 96 1.08 9.21 -7.86
CA LEU A 96 -0.24 8.76 -7.46
C LEU A 96 -1.08 8.27 -8.65
N LEU A 97 -1.05 8.99 -9.79
CA LEU A 97 -1.75 8.57 -11.01
C LEU A 97 -1.25 7.22 -11.53
N GLN A 98 0.06 6.99 -11.46
CA GLN A 98 0.63 5.69 -11.81
C GLN A 98 0.09 4.60 -10.88
N ALA A 99 0.08 4.84 -9.58
CA ALA A 99 -0.43 3.90 -8.60
C ALA A 99 -1.94 3.63 -8.77
N TYR A 100 -2.73 4.63 -9.19
CA TYR A 100 -4.15 4.45 -9.53
C TYR A 100 -4.37 3.46 -10.67
N LEU A 101 -3.55 3.50 -11.72
CA LEU A 101 -3.63 2.53 -12.81
C LEU A 101 -3.39 1.09 -12.31
N TYR A 102 -2.51 0.94 -11.32
CA TYR A 102 -2.25 -0.36 -10.70
C TYR A 102 -3.41 -0.81 -9.82
N ALA A 103 -3.89 0.08 -8.94
CA ALA A 103 -4.94 -0.22 -7.99
C ALA A 103 -6.25 -0.62 -8.68
N THR A 104 -6.61 0.07 -9.78
CA THR A 104 -7.85 -0.17 -10.55
C THR A 104 -7.74 -1.29 -11.57
N HIS A 105 -6.54 -1.88 -11.75
CA HIS A 105 -6.36 -2.98 -12.69
C HIS A 105 -7.27 -4.17 -12.33
N PRO A 106 -7.93 -4.84 -13.31
CA PRO A 106 -8.88 -5.93 -13.06
C PRO A 106 -8.34 -7.10 -12.23
N GLU A 107 -7.02 -7.35 -12.31
CA GLU A 107 -6.37 -8.40 -11.51
C GLU A 107 -6.07 -7.98 -10.06
N ILE A 108 -6.13 -6.69 -9.75
CA ILE A 108 -5.78 -6.13 -8.43
C ILE A 108 -7.04 -5.69 -7.70
N GLN A 109 -7.75 -4.68 -8.22
CA GLN A 109 -8.96 -4.11 -7.62
C GLN A 109 -8.74 -3.76 -6.13
N ALA A 110 -7.73 -2.93 -5.87
CA ALA A 110 -7.39 -2.50 -4.53
C ALA A 110 -8.35 -1.40 -4.03
N GLU A 111 -8.57 -1.35 -2.74
CA GLU A 111 -9.33 -0.31 -2.05
C GLU A 111 -8.44 0.91 -1.72
N TYR A 112 -7.15 0.64 -1.40
CA TYR A 112 -6.21 1.68 -1.00
C TYR A 112 -4.93 1.66 -1.83
N ILE A 113 -4.36 2.87 -1.98
CA ILE A 113 -3.02 3.10 -2.51
C ILE A 113 -2.16 3.63 -1.38
N VAL A 114 -0.97 3.08 -1.23
CA VAL A 114 0.04 3.55 -0.29
C VAL A 114 1.26 4.05 -1.06
N LEU A 115 1.64 5.31 -0.86
CA LEU A 115 2.91 5.84 -1.34
C LEU A 115 3.86 6.00 -0.15
N CYS A 116 5.12 5.58 -0.32
CA CYS A 116 6.12 5.63 0.75
C CYS A 116 7.51 5.98 0.21
N ASN A 117 8.18 6.95 0.86
CA ASN A 117 9.56 7.33 0.57
C ASN A 117 10.48 7.21 1.80
N GLY A 118 10.05 6.47 2.83
CA GLY A 118 10.75 6.33 4.10
C GLY A 118 10.49 7.47 5.09
N TRP A 119 10.53 8.72 4.65
CA TRP A 119 10.19 9.87 5.52
C TRP A 119 8.72 9.91 5.88
N LYS A 120 7.88 9.45 4.97
CA LYS A 120 6.44 9.60 5.00
C LYS A 120 5.76 8.45 4.29
N LEU A 121 4.60 8.08 4.81
CA LEU A 121 3.68 7.13 4.21
C LEU A 121 2.31 7.80 4.10
N CYS A 122 1.75 7.79 2.90
CA CYS A 122 0.45 8.38 2.59
C CYS A 122 -0.51 7.30 2.07
N ILE A 123 -1.73 7.27 2.60
CA ILE A 123 -2.78 6.32 2.18
C ILE A 123 -3.90 7.08 1.49
N TYR A 124 -4.26 6.60 0.30
CA TYR A 124 -5.31 7.17 -0.54
C TYR A 124 -6.41 6.12 -0.73
N ASP A 125 -7.66 6.58 -0.70
CA ASP A 125 -8.83 5.77 -1.02
C ASP A 125 -9.08 5.81 -2.53
N VAL A 126 -9.10 4.64 -3.18
CA VAL A 126 -9.30 4.51 -4.63
C VAL A 126 -10.69 5.00 -5.05
N HIS A 127 -11.66 4.99 -4.16
CA HIS A 127 -13.05 5.34 -4.44
C HIS A 127 -13.38 6.81 -4.18
N GLN A 128 -12.46 7.59 -3.61
CA GLN A 128 -12.67 9.02 -3.37
C GLN A 128 -12.40 9.89 -4.61
N ILE A 129 -13.39 10.02 -5.48
CA ILE A 129 -13.26 10.74 -6.75
C ILE A 129 -12.97 12.24 -6.56
N ASN A 130 -13.64 12.91 -5.62
CA ASN A 130 -13.57 14.37 -5.47
C ASN A 130 -12.27 14.87 -4.78
N ASN A 131 -11.59 13.99 -4.04
CA ASN A 131 -10.36 14.30 -3.31
C ASN A 131 -9.29 13.22 -3.59
N TRP A 132 -9.25 12.69 -4.78
CA TRP A 132 -8.39 11.58 -5.17
C TRP A 132 -6.91 11.80 -4.86
N ASN A 133 -6.44 13.05 -4.89
CA ASN A 133 -5.06 13.44 -4.64
C ASN A 133 -4.78 13.84 -3.19
N LYS A 134 -5.74 13.71 -2.29
CA LYS A 134 -5.55 13.95 -0.85
C LYS A 134 -5.50 12.63 -0.12
N PRO A 135 -4.42 12.33 0.62
CA PRO A 135 -4.40 11.17 1.48
C PRO A 135 -5.47 11.32 2.58
N PHE A 136 -6.20 10.25 2.88
CA PHE A 136 -7.09 10.25 4.04
C PHE A 136 -6.34 9.94 5.33
N PHE A 137 -5.15 9.35 5.21
CA PHE A 137 -4.24 9.11 6.32
C PHE A 137 -2.80 9.39 5.89
N GLU A 138 -2.05 10.01 6.78
CA GLU A 138 -0.65 10.31 6.57
C GLU A 138 0.12 10.14 7.88
N ILE A 139 1.24 9.44 7.81
CA ILE A 139 2.18 9.25 8.91
C ILE A 139 3.58 9.57 8.43
N SER A 140 4.34 10.29 9.25
CA SER A 140 5.72 10.66 9.00
C SER A 140 6.64 10.10 10.08
N GLN A 141 7.93 10.13 9.80
CA GLN A 141 8.95 9.77 10.79
C GLN A 141 8.81 10.55 12.09
N SER A 142 8.39 11.83 12.03
CA SER A 142 8.25 12.70 13.19
C SER A 142 7.06 12.38 14.09
N ASP A 143 5.98 11.81 13.54
CA ASP A 143 4.75 11.50 14.27
C ASP A 143 4.43 9.99 14.33
N CYS A 144 5.39 9.15 13.92
CA CYS A 144 5.20 7.70 13.84
C CYS A 144 4.78 7.04 15.15
N GLU A 145 5.28 7.51 16.30
CA GLU A 145 4.89 6.94 17.60
C GLU A 145 3.42 7.12 17.94
N SER A 146 2.86 8.27 17.60
CA SER A 146 1.47 8.60 17.93
C SER A 146 0.45 8.04 16.94
N LYS A 147 0.89 7.75 15.69
CA LYS A 147 0.00 7.34 14.60
C LYS A 147 0.18 5.89 14.17
N PHE A 148 1.14 5.16 14.73
CA PHE A 148 1.42 3.80 14.28
C PHE A 148 0.27 2.84 14.53
N ASP A 149 -0.41 2.97 15.65
CA ASP A 149 -1.58 2.15 15.99
C ASP A 149 -2.70 2.35 14.95
N GLU A 150 -2.95 3.60 14.53
CA GLU A 150 -3.93 3.92 13.50
C GLU A 150 -3.51 3.35 12.13
N LEU A 151 -2.23 3.45 11.74
CA LEU A 151 -1.69 2.79 10.56
C LEU A 151 -1.93 1.28 10.59
N PHE A 152 -1.68 0.67 11.74
CA PHE A 152 -1.88 -0.77 11.94
C PHE A 152 -3.35 -1.16 11.81
N GLU A 153 -4.26 -0.35 12.38
CA GLU A 153 -5.71 -0.57 12.25
C GLU A 153 -6.21 -0.42 10.81
N ILE A 154 -5.56 0.42 9.98
CA ILE A 154 -5.94 0.59 8.57
C ILE A 154 -5.39 -0.56 7.71
N LEU A 155 -4.10 -0.91 7.82
CA LEU A 155 -3.40 -1.74 6.84
C LEU A 155 -3.06 -3.15 7.30
N SER A 156 -3.26 -3.52 8.57
CA SER A 156 -2.86 -4.85 9.04
C SER A 156 -3.60 -5.98 8.33
N ALA A 157 -2.94 -7.12 8.20
CA ALA A 157 -3.56 -8.33 7.65
C ALA A 157 -4.81 -8.76 8.43
N LYS A 158 -4.82 -8.53 9.75
CA LYS A 158 -5.96 -8.79 10.62
C LYS A 158 -7.17 -7.93 10.25
N THR A 159 -6.96 -6.64 10.06
CA THR A 159 -8.03 -5.69 9.67
C THR A 159 -8.56 -6.00 8.27
N MET A 160 -7.66 -6.28 7.32
CA MET A 160 -8.06 -6.64 5.97
C MET A 160 -8.84 -7.95 5.90
N LEU A 161 -8.52 -8.93 6.76
CA LEU A 161 -9.28 -10.16 6.87
C LEU A 161 -10.72 -9.88 7.37
N ALA A 162 -10.87 -9.07 8.41
CA ALA A 162 -12.17 -8.69 8.95
C ALA A 162 -13.00 -7.90 7.91
N PHE A 163 -12.38 -6.97 7.19
CA PHE A 163 -13.02 -6.24 6.10
C PHE A 163 -13.56 -7.18 5.01
N ARG A 164 -12.79 -8.19 4.63
CA ARG A 164 -13.20 -9.20 3.66
C ARG A 164 -14.39 -10.04 4.14
N GLU A 165 -14.38 -10.47 5.38
CA GLU A 165 -15.45 -11.27 5.96
C GLU A 165 -16.77 -10.48 6.01
N ASN A 166 -16.73 -9.23 6.45
CA ASN A 166 -17.88 -8.34 6.45
C ASN A 166 -18.41 -8.05 5.01
N SER A 167 -17.53 -7.86 4.05
CA SER A 167 -17.93 -7.66 2.66
C SER A 167 -18.59 -8.89 2.04
N CYS A 168 -18.16 -10.10 2.41
CA CYS A 168 -18.79 -11.34 1.98
C CYS A 168 -20.18 -11.53 2.60
N CYS A 169 -20.34 -11.24 3.89
CA CYS A 169 -21.64 -11.31 4.58
C CYS A 169 -22.66 -10.36 3.96
N ASN A 170 -22.28 -9.11 3.71
CA ASN A 170 -23.16 -8.12 3.11
C ASN A 170 -23.62 -8.53 1.69
N LYS A 171 -22.74 -9.14 0.88
CA LYS A 171 -23.11 -9.65 -0.46
C LYS A 171 -24.07 -10.82 -0.39
N LEU A 172 -23.93 -11.73 0.58
CA LEU A 172 -24.83 -12.84 0.78
C LEU A 172 -26.23 -12.37 1.22
N GLU A 173 -26.33 -11.38 2.10
CA GLU A 173 -27.59 -10.80 2.52
C GLU A 173 -28.37 -10.14 1.37
N ILE A 174 -27.64 -9.51 0.42
CA ILE A 174 -28.26 -8.91 -0.78
C ILE A 174 -28.78 -9.99 -1.73
N LEU A 175 -28.09 -11.11 -1.86
CA LEU A 175 -28.51 -12.22 -2.74
C LEU A 175 -29.67 -13.06 -2.19
N LEU A 176 -29.93 -12.97 -0.89
CA LEU A 176 -31.01 -13.71 -0.21
C LEU A 176 -32.30 -12.88 -0.05
N ARG A 177 -32.31 -11.64 -0.51
CA ARG A 177 -33.49 -10.75 -0.59
C ARG A 177 -34.08 -10.73 -1.98
#